data_5f9b685d1f6babe7dd4c4197fda1b802
#
_entry.id   5f9b685d1f6babe7dd4c4197fda1b802
#
_cell.length_a   1.000
_cell.length_b   1.000
_cell.length_c   1.000
_cell.angle_alpha   90.00
_cell.angle_beta   90.00
_cell.angle_gamma   90.00
#
_symmetry.space_group_name_H-M   'P 1'
#
loop_
_entity.id
_entity.type
_entity.pdbx_description
1 polymer ?
#
loop_
_entity_poly.entity_id
_entity_poly.type
_entity_poly.pdbx_seq_one_letter_code
_entity_poly.pdbx_strand_id
1 'polypeptide(L)'
;MKCYDAALKISPDDLSVLINKISSFRKQGNLVEALMICDNILKKNKNYNIVLYHKERILFSMEKFDESISCCNSILEDYPDNGDVLFDKASNFAMLSNYDIALDLLEHAIFQGIQYKVKAKKSKSFEKLSSNIRFQNLIN
;
A
#
# COMPACT_ATOMS: atom_id res chain seq x y z
N MET A 1 -11.97 -5.05 22.88
CA MET A 1 -12.42 -4.94 21.48
C MET A 1 -13.76 -4.23 21.32
N LYS A 2 -14.63 -4.30 22.32
CA LYS A 2 -15.90 -3.56 22.27
C LYS A 2 -15.73 -2.05 22.10
N CYS A 3 -14.67 -1.49 22.64
CA CYS A 3 -14.42 -0.06 22.52
C CYS A 3 -14.14 0.37 21.07
N TYR A 4 -13.65 -0.54 20.23
CA TYR A 4 -13.41 -0.23 18.82
C TYR A 4 -14.71 -0.11 18.05
N ASP A 5 -15.67 -0.97 18.33
CA ASP A 5 -16.98 -0.91 17.68
C ASP A 5 -17.69 0.39 18.01
N ALA A 6 -17.58 0.84 19.24
CA ALA A 6 -18.14 2.12 19.66
C ALA A 6 -17.42 3.29 18.99
N ALA A 7 -16.10 3.22 18.90
CA ALA A 7 -15.27 4.29 18.32
C ALA A 7 -15.61 4.57 16.87
N LEU A 8 -15.99 3.56 16.10
CA LEU A 8 -16.31 3.71 14.68
C LEU A 8 -17.47 4.66 14.41
N LYS A 9 -18.28 4.93 15.41
CA LYS A 9 -19.47 5.78 15.25
C LYS A 9 -19.23 7.20 15.69
N ILE A 10 -18.04 7.51 16.22
CA ILE A 10 -17.86 8.70 16.99
C ILE A 10 -17.01 9.74 16.27
N SER A 11 -15.96 10.15 16.84
CA SER A 11 -15.26 11.36 16.44
C SER A 11 -14.02 11.04 15.60
N PRO A 12 -13.50 12.03 14.88
CA PRO A 12 -12.19 11.90 14.25
C PRO A 12 -11.07 11.52 15.21
N ASP A 13 -11.17 11.92 16.49
CA ASP A 13 -10.16 11.57 17.50
C ASP A 13 -10.10 10.07 17.73
N ASP A 14 -11.27 9.43 17.86
CA ASP A 14 -11.34 7.97 18.03
C ASP A 14 -10.79 7.25 16.78
N LEU A 15 -11.08 7.80 15.61
CA LEU A 15 -10.54 7.26 14.37
C LEU A 15 -9.02 7.38 14.33
N SER A 16 -8.47 8.50 14.80
CA SER A 16 -7.02 8.68 14.89
C SER A 16 -6.38 7.64 15.81
N VAL A 17 -7.02 7.31 16.93
CA VAL A 17 -6.53 6.27 17.82
C VAL A 17 -6.50 4.92 17.12
N LEU A 18 -7.56 4.60 16.37
CA LEU A 18 -7.62 3.34 15.64
C LEU A 18 -6.53 3.26 14.55
N ILE A 19 -6.33 4.35 13.83
CA ILE A 19 -5.30 4.42 12.79
C ILE A 19 -3.92 4.25 13.42
N ASN A 20 -3.67 4.88 14.57
CA ASN A 20 -2.40 4.69 15.30
C ASN A 20 -2.22 3.24 15.73
N LYS A 21 -3.28 2.55 16.13
CA LYS A 21 -3.22 1.13 16.47
C LYS A 21 -2.89 0.27 15.26
N ILE A 22 -3.49 0.58 14.11
CA ILE A 22 -3.17 -0.12 12.87
C ILE A 22 -1.68 -0.01 12.59
N SER A 23 -1.14 1.19 12.67
CA SER A 23 0.27 1.46 12.43
C SER A 23 1.16 0.69 13.40
N SER A 24 0.79 0.70 14.68
CA SER A 24 1.52 0.02 15.73
C SER A 24 1.53 -1.50 15.54
N PHE A 25 0.37 -2.10 15.30
CA PHE A 25 0.27 -3.55 15.07
C PHE A 25 1.06 -3.96 13.82
N ARG A 26 0.99 -3.15 12.76
CA ARG A 26 1.74 -3.43 11.54
C ARG A 26 3.25 -3.45 11.80
N LYS A 27 3.75 -2.47 12.55
CA LYS A 27 5.18 -2.39 12.89
C LYS A 27 5.63 -3.56 13.76
N GLN A 28 4.73 -4.06 14.60
CA GLN A 28 5.02 -5.20 15.47
C GLN A 28 4.90 -6.55 14.75
N GLY A 29 4.45 -6.53 13.50
CA GLY A 29 4.21 -7.76 12.76
C GLY A 29 2.87 -8.43 13.07
N ASN A 30 2.03 -7.80 13.87
CA ASN A 30 0.69 -8.31 14.20
C ASN A 30 -0.29 -7.95 13.07
N LEU A 31 -0.09 -8.58 11.92
CA LEU A 31 -0.79 -8.21 10.69
C LEU A 31 -2.27 -8.55 10.72
N VAL A 32 -2.64 -9.67 11.35
CA VAL A 32 -4.04 -10.09 11.43
C VAL A 32 -4.86 -9.08 12.24
N GLU A 33 -4.35 -8.65 13.38
CA GLU A 33 -5.01 -7.66 14.23
C GLU A 33 -5.13 -6.32 13.50
N ALA A 34 -4.08 -5.90 12.82
CA ALA A 34 -4.10 -4.66 12.05
C ALA A 34 -5.16 -4.73 10.94
N LEU A 35 -5.22 -5.85 10.24
CA LEU A 35 -6.19 -6.04 9.15
C LEU A 35 -7.63 -6.02 9.68
N MET A 36 -7.87 -6.63 10.82
CA MET A 36 -9.21 -6.64 11.44
C MET A 36 -9.69 -5.23 11.74
N ILE A 37 -8.82 -4.38 12.26
CA ILE A 37 -9.17 -2.98 12.53
C ILE A 37 -9.49 -2.25 11.23
N CYS A 38 -8.67 -2.44 10.21
CA CYS A 38 -8.92 -1.84 8.89
C CYS A 38 -10.29 -2.24 8.36
N ASP A 39 -10.60 -3.52 8.41
CA ASP A 39 -11.85 -4.04 7.85
C ASP A 39 -13.06 -3.52 8.61
N ASN A 40 -12.96 -3.38 9.94
CA ASN A 40 -14.03 -2.80 10.74
C ASN A 40 -14.31 -1.36 10.35
N ILE A 41 -13.27 -0.56 10.14
CA ILE A 41 -13.43 0.83 9.71
C ILE A 41 -14.06 0.88 8.33
N LEU A 42 -13.57 0.03 7.41
CA LEU A 42 -14.02 0.03 6.02
C LEU A 42 -15.45 -0.47 5.84
N LYS A 43 -15.99 -1.19 6.80
CA LYS A 43 -17.42 -1.55 6.81
C LYS A 43 -18.31 -0.32 6.86
N LYS A 44 -17.85 0.72 7.56
CA LYS A 44 -18.62 1.97 7.73
C LYS A 44 -18.35 2.93 6.59
N ASN A 45 -17.14 2.93 6.04
CA ASN A 45 -16.75 3.81 4.93
C ASN A 45 -15.78 3.07 4.02
N LYS A 46 -16.30 2.53 2.92
CA LYS A 46 -15.54 1.70 1.98
C LYS A 46 -14.37 2.42 1.32
N ASN A 47 -14.49 3.74 1.18
CA ASN A 47 -13.51 4.53 0.45
C ASN A 47 -12.64 5.40 1.38
N TYR A 48 -12.45 4.98 2.61
CA TYR A 48 -11.59 5.70 3.54
C TYR A 48 -10.13 5.47 3.13
N ASN A 49 -9.58 6.37 2.33
CA ASN A 49 -8.32 6.16 1.62
C ASN A 49 -7.12 5.93 2.52
N ILE A 50 -7.05 6.61 3.68
CA ILE A 50 -5.93 6.40 4.60
C ILE A 50 -5.93 4.97 5.18
N VAL A 51 -7.11 4.42 5.42
CA VAL A 51 -7.24 3.05 5.92
C VAL A 51 -6.96 2.05 4.81
N LEU A 52 -7.43 2.32 3.60
CA LEU A 52 -7.10 1.51 2.42
C LEU A 52 -5.59 1.47 2.19
N TYR A 53 -4.90 2.58 2.41
CA TYR A 53 -3.44 2.64 2.29
C TYR A 53 -2.76 1.70 3.28
N HIS A 54 -3.19 1.72 4.54
CA HIS A 54 -2.66 0.77 5.53
C HIS A 54 -2.99 -0.66 5.15
N LYS A 55 -4.21 -0.91 4.69
CA LYS A 55 -4.65 -2.25 4.33
C LYS A 55 -3.84 -2.81 3.17
N GLU A 56 -3.57 -2.01 2.13
CA GLU A 56 -2.78 -2.52 1.00
C GLU A 56 -1.38 -2.92 1.44
N ARG A 57 -0.77 -2.17 2.35
CA ARG A 57 0.57 -2.49 2.84
C ARG A 57 0.58 -3.72 3.75
N ILE A 58 -0.46 -3.89 4.55
CA ILE A 58 -0.63 -5.10 5.36
C ILE A 58 -0.78 -6.33 4.45
N LEU A 59 -1.64 -6.23 3.44
CA LEU A 59 -1.87 -7.32 2.51
C LEU A 59 -0.61 -7.67 1.73
N PHE A 60 0.17 -6.67 1.33
CA PHE A 60 1.47 -6.90 0.69
C PHE A 60 2.38 -7.73 1.61
N SER A 61 2.47 -7.35 2.88
CA SER A 61 3.29 -8.07 3.86
C SER A 61 2.80 -9.50 4.10
N MET A 62 1.52 -9.75 3.93
CA MET A 62 0.92 -11.09 4.03
C MET A 62 1.04 -11.87 2.71
N GLU A 63 1.68 -11.29 1.71
CA GLU A 63 1.82 -11.84 0.36
C GLU A 63 0.48 -12.06 -0.34
N LYS A 64 -0.52 -11.27 0.02
CA LYS A 64 -1.82 -11.25 -0.66
C LYS A 64 -1.83 -10.14 -1.69
N PHE A 65 -1.04 -10.34 -2.73
CA PHE A 65 -0.74 -9.28 -3.70
C PHE A 65 -1.97 -8.84 -4.50
N ASP A 66 -2.83 -9.76 -4.90
CA ASP A 66 -4.04 -9.41 -5.66
C ASP A 66 -4.99 -8.54 -4.85
N GLU A 67 -5.18 -8.87 -3.58
CA GLU A 67 -6.04 -8.08 -2.70
C GLU A 67 -5.40 -6.71 -2.42
N SER A 68 -4.09 -6.67 -2.26
CA SER A 68 -3.35 -5.40 -2.10
C SER A 68 -3.54 -4.51 -3.33
N ILE A 69 -3.45 -5.06 -4.53
CA ILE A 69 -3.67 -4.33 -5.78
C ILE A 69 -5.08 -3.73 -5.82
N SER A 70 -6.08 -4.49 -5.38
CA SER A 70 -7.46 -3.98 -5.33
C SER A 70 -7.58 -2.75 -4.45
N CYS A 71 -6.91 -2.74 -3.30
CA CYS A 71 -6.89 -1.56 -2.42
C CYS A 71 -6.19 -0.39 -3.09
N CYS A 72 -5.06 -0.65 -3.75
CA CYS A 72 -4.34 0.39 -4.50
C CYS A 72 -5.24 0.99 -5.58
N ASN A 73 -5.97 0.16 -6.31
CA ASN A 73 -6.87 0.63 -7.36
C ASN A 73 -7.95 1.55 -6.81
N SER A 74 -8.52 1.21 -5.66
CA SER A 74 -9.54 2.05 -5.03
C SER A 74 -9.00 3.43 -4.66
N ILE A 75 -7.77 3.48 -4.13
CA ILE A 75 -7.14 4.76 -3.80
C ILE A 75 -6.86 5.56 -5.07
N LEU A 76 -6.36 4.88 -6.11
CA LEU A 76 -5.97 5.54 -7.36
C LEU A 76 -7.17 6.06 -8.16
N GLU A 77 -8.38 5.58 -7.89
CA GLU A 77 -9.59 6.17 -8.48
C GLU A 77 -9.75 7.63 -8.05
N ASP A 78 -9.46 7.92 -6.78
CA ASP A 78 -9.57 9.27 -6.23
C ASP A 78 -8.28 10.07 -6.42
N TYR A 79 -7.14 9.42 -6.37
CA TYR A 79 -5.81 10.04 -6.44
C TYR A 79 -4.94 9.30 -7.47
N PRO A 80 -5.21 9.49 -8.78
CA PRO A 80 -4.52 8.72 -9.83
C PRO A 80 -3.00 8.90 -9.89
N ASP A 81 -2.49 10.00 -9.35
CA ASP A 81 -1.06 10.31 -9.38
C ASP A 81 -0.39 10.16 -8.02
N ASN A 82 -1.03 9.46 -7.08
CA ASN A 82 -0.42 9.20 -5.78
C ASN A 82 0.81 8.30 -5.95
N GLY A 83 2.00 8.90 -5.85
CA GLY A 83 3.27 8.22 -6.10
C GLY A 83 3.51 7.04 -5.19
N ASP A 84 3.21 7.16 -3.89
CA ASP A 84 3.40 6.07 -2.94
C ASP A 84 2.55 4.85 -3.30
N VAL A 85 1.31 5.07 -3.67
CA VAL A 85 0.40 3.99 -4.03
C VAL A 85 0.76 3.39 -5.39
N LEU A 86 1.17 4.22 -6.34
CA LEU A 86 1.69 3.74 -7.63
C LEU A 86 2.91 2.85 -7.41
N PHE A 87 3.81 3.26 -6.54
CA PHE A 87 5.00 2.48 -6.22
C PHE A 87 4.62 1.15 -5.56
N ASP A 88 3.70 1.18 -4.60
CA ASP A 88 3.24 -0.03 -3.93
C ASP A 88 2.57 -0.99 -4.91
N LYS A 89 1.76 -0.46 -5.83
CA LYS A 89 1.13 -1.28 -6.86
C LYS A 89 2.18 -1.89 -7.79
N ALA A 90 3.19 -1.11 -8.16
CA ALA A 90 4.32 -1.61 -8.97
C ALA A 90 5.02 -2.77 -8.23
N SER A 91 5.24 -2.61 -6.94
CA SER A 91 5.87 -3.66 -6.11
C SER A 91 5.05 -4.94 -6.11
N ASN A 92 3.72 -4.83 -6.01
CA ASN A 92 2.82 -5.99 -6.08
C ASN A 92 2.98 -6.73 -7.40
N PHE A 93 2.97 -6.01 -8.52
CA PHE A 93 3.08 -6.64 -9.83
C PHE A 93 4.47 -7.26 -10.03
N ALA A 94 5.53 -6.63 -9.50
CA ALA A 94 6.87 -7.21 -9.56
C ALA A 94 6.92 -8.53 -8.78
N MET A 95 6.29 -8.59 -7.62
CA MET A 95 6.22 -9.83 -6.83
C MET A 95 5.44 -10.92 -7.55
N LEU A 96 4.47 -10.55 -8.37
CA LEU A 96 3.71 -11.48 -9.20
C LEU A 96 4.43 -11.80 -10.53
N SER A 97 5.64 -11.30 -10.70
CA SER A 97 6.47 -11.48 -11.91
C SER A 97 5.85 -10.87 -13.16
N ASN A 98 4.94 -9.92 -13.00
CA ASN A 98 4.37 -9.17 -14.11
C ASN A 98 5.19 -7.88 -14.27
N TYR A 99 6.36 -8.03 -14.89
CA TYR A 99 7.36 -6.96 -14.92
C TYR A 99 6.99 -5.81 -15.84
N ASP A 100 6.30 -6.06 -16.94
CA ASP A 100 5.91 -4.98 -17.86
C ASP A 100 4.99 -3.99 -17.17
N ILE A 101 3.96 -4.46 -16.49
CA ILE A 101 3.04 -3.60 -15.76
C ILE A 101 3.77 -2.94 -14.59
N ALA A 102 4.61 -3.70 -13.88
CA ALA A 102 5.40 -3.16 -12.77
C ALA A 102 6.26 -1.99 -13.21
N LEU A 103 6.92 -2.11 -14.36
CA LEU A 103 7.78 -1.04 -14.88
C LEU A 103 6.99 0.17 -15.33
N ASP A 104 5.82 -0.03 -15.95
CA ASP A 104 4.94 1.09 -16.31
C ASP A 104 4.52 1.88 -15.07
N LEU A 105 4.13 1.18 -14.01
CA LEU A 105 3.72 1.82 -12.76
C LEU A 105 4.88 2.50 -12.06
N LEU A 106 6.05 1.86 -12.08
CA LEU A 106 7.26 2.46 -11.49
C LEU A 106 7.63 3.75 -12.22
N GLU A 107 7.56 3.75 -13.53
CA GLU A 107 7.82 4.96 -14.33
C GLU A 107 6.85 6.07 -13.94
N HIS A 108 5.56 5.75 -13.81
CA HIS A 108 4.55 6.71 -13.39
C HIS A 108 4.84 7.26 -11.98
N ALA A 109 5.25 6.39 -11.05
CA ALA A 109 5.64 6.82 -9.70
C ALA A 109 6.84 7.76 -9.73
N ILE A 110 7.88 7.40 -10.49
CA ILE A 110 9.09 8.21 -10.61
C ILE A 110 8.77 9.60 -11.19
N PHE A 111 7.82 9.66 -12.12
CA PHE A 111 7.37 10.93 -12.66
C PHE A 111 6.79 11.84 -11.58
N GLN A 112 6.21 11.27 -10.53
CA GLN A 112 5.69 12.05 -9.41
C GLN A 112 6.77 12.51 -8.45
N GLY A 113 7.90 11.77 -8.36
CA GLY A 113 8.98 12.16 -7.47
C GLY A 113 10.21 11.30 -7.64
N ILE A 114 11.38 11.94 -7.57
CA ILE A 114 12.67 11.26 -7.76
C ILE A 114 12.98 10.27 -6.65
N GLN A 115 12.37 10.44 -5.47
CA GLN A 115 12.58 9.54 -4.34
C GLN A 115 12.21 8.09 -4.66
N TYR A 116 11.34 7.87 -5.64
CA TYR A 116 10.95 6.51 -6.03
C TYR A 116 12.05 5.75 -6.75
N LYS A 117 13.01 6.46 -7.36
CA LYS A 117 14.21 5.82 -7.90
C LYS A 117 15.01 5.16 -6.78
N VAL A 118 15.24 5.91 -5.70
CA VAL A 118 16.01 5.41 -4.56
C VAL A 118 15.29 4.24 -3.89
N LYS A 119 13.97 4.36 -3.72
CA LYS A 119 13.17 3.29 -3.15
C LYS A 119 13.24 2.02 -3.99
N ALA A 120 13.17 2.15 -5.32
CA ALA A 120 13.23 1.02 -6.23
C ALA A 120 14.58 0.29 -6.15
N LYS A 121 15.69 1.04 -6.04
CA LYS A 121 17.02 0.44 -5.91
C LYS A 121 17.15 -0.42 -4.65
N LYS A 122 16.48 -0.05 -3.60
CA LYS A 122 16.59 -0.71 -2.28
C LYS A 122 15.53 -1.76 -2.06
N SER A 123 14.47 -1.79 -2.86
CA SER A 123 13.33 -2.68 -2.65
C SER A 123 13.63 -4.09 -3.14
N LYS A 124 13.35 -5.08 -2.29
CA LYS A 124 13.46 -6.48 -2.65
C LYS A 124 12.50 -6.87 -3.77
N SER A 125 11.39 -6.14 -3.90
CA SER A 125 10.38 -6.41 -4.92
C SER A 125 10.95 -6.35 -6.33
N PHE A 126 11.96 -5.50 -6.55
CA PHE A 126 12.56 -5.29 -7.87
C PHE A 126 13.91 -5.99 -8.05
N GLU A 127 14.31 -6.84 -7.12
CA GLU A 127 15.61 -7.53 -7.18
C GLU A 127 15.80 -8.30 -8.49
N LYS A 128 14.78 -8.99 -8.94
CA LYS A 128 14.85 -9.79 -10.17
C LYS A 128 14.94 -8.94 -11.43
N LEU A 129 14.72 -7.64 -11.30
CA LEU A 129 14.83 -6.69 -12.40
C LEU A 129 16.19 -6.00 -12.46
N SER A 130 17.13 -6.37 -11.58
CA SER A 130 18.42 -5.68 -11.48
C SER A 130 19.21 -5.65 -12.78
N SER A 131 19.08 -6.66 -13.63
CA SER A 131 19.74 -6.72 -14.94
C SER A 131 18.84 -6.30 -16.10
N ASN A 132 17.62 -5.90 -15.83
CA ASN A 132 16.68 -5.46 -16.87
C ASN A 132 17.05 -4.06 -17.33
N ILE A 133 17.23 -3.89 -18.64
CA ILE A 133 17.70 -2.62 -19.22
C ILE A 133 16.74 -1.47 -18.94
N ARG A 134 15.43 -1.70 -19.12
CA ARG A 134 14.43 -0.66 -18.85
C ARG A 134 14.45 -0.23 -17.39
N PHE A 135 14.55 -1.21 -16.47
CA PHE A 135 14.64 -0.92 -15.05
C PHE A 135 15.87 -0.07 -14.72
N GLN A 136 17.03 -0.48 -15.26
CA GLN A 136 18.29 0.26 -15.07
C GLN A 136 18.16 1.70 -15.54
N ASN A 137 17.54 1.91 -16.69
CA ASN A 137 17.34 3.25 -17.24
C ASN A 137 16.39 4.08 -16.37
N LEU A 138 15.36 3.46 -15.81
CA LEU A 138 14.40 4.17 -14.96
C LEU A 138 15.03 4.67 -13.66
N ILE A 139 15.92 3.87 -13.05
CA ILE A 139 16.48 4.18 -11.73
C ILE A 139 17.79 4.95 -11.78
N ASN A 140 18.38 5.15 -12.93
CA ASN A 140 19.63 5.92 -13.09
C ASN A 140 19.42 7.41 -13.13
#